data_0c6384f96c8370c4ee70ea7fdfbc3f78
#
_entry.id   0c6384f96c8370c4ee70ea7fdfbc3f78
#
_cell.length_a   1.000
_cell.length_b   1.000
_cell.length_c   1.000
_cell.angle_alpha   90.00
_cell.angle_beta   90.00
_cell.angle_gamma   90.00
#
_symmetry.space_group_name_H-M   'P 1'
#
loop_
_entity.id
_entity.type
_entity.pdbx_description
1 polymer ?
#
loop_
_entity_poly.entity_id
_entity_poly.type
_entity_poly.pdbx_seq_one_letter_code
_entity_poly.pdbx_strand_id
1 'polypeptide(L)'
;MSGVIVLMGGNEFRPDCEPMDRWILAGIGPKPRVVILPTAAARENPALAAENGVRYFNRLAARAEAAMIVDSATARDGKWLGLIQNADLIYLAGGDPVHLLDTLRNSAAWQAALEVWKSGRVLAGSSAGAM
;
A
#
# COMPACT_ATOMS: atom_id res chain seq x y z
N MET A 1 0.22 -20.40 4.82
CA MET A 1 -0.50 -19.47 5.71
C MET A 1 -1.06 -18.33 4.89
N SER A 2 -2.34 -18.07 5.00
CA SER A 2 -2.96 -16.98 4.25
C SER A 2 -2.76 -15.64 4.98
N GLY A 3 -2.59 -14.58 4.21
CA GLY A 3 -2.46 -13.25 4.76
C GLY A 3 -3.78 -12.61 5.10
N VAL A 4 -3.71 -11.36 5.54
CA VAL A 4 -4.88 -10.57 5.94
C VAL A 4 -5.14 -9.50 4.88
N ILE A 5 -6.41 -9.33 4.53
CA ILE A 5 -6.86 -8.24 3.66
C ILE A 5 -7.64 -7.26 4.50
N VAL A 6 -7.30 -5.97 4.39
CA VAL A 6 -7.98 -4.89 5.09
C VAL A 6 -8.54 -3.91 4.08
N LEU A 7 -9.85 -3.68 4.11
CA LEU A 7 -10.54 -2.77 3.21
C LEU A 7 -11.12 -1.60 3.99
N MET A 8 -10.82 -0.38 3.54
CA MET A 8 -11.26 0.86 4.18
C MET A 8 -12.10 1.69 3.22
N GLY A 9 -13.14 2.32 3.75
CA GLY A 9 -14.09 3.08 2.94
C GLY A 9 -13.63 4.48 2.56
N GLY A 10 -12.56 4.98 3.15
CA GLY A 10 -12.07 6.34 2.92
C GLY A 10 -11.37 6.90 4.14
N ASN A 11 -11.10 8.22 4.12
CA ASN A 11 -10.42 8.92 5.22
C ASN A 11 -9.04 8.33 5.56
N GLU A 12 -8.38 7.79 4.55
CA GLU A 12 -7.06 7.20 4.72
C GLU A 12 -6.05 8.23 5.26
N PHE A 13 -5.11 7.77 6.09
CA PHE A 13 -4.06 8.58 6.68
C PHE A 13 -4.59 9.72 7.58
N ARG A 14 -5.81 9.56 8.09
CA ARG A 14 -6.46 10.54 8.97
C ARG A 14 -6.66 9.96 10.37
N PRO A 15 -6.86 10.83 11.38
CA PRO A 15 -7.05 10.35 12.75
C PRO A 15 -8.17 9.33 12.94
N ASP A 16 -9.22 9.40 12.11
CA ASP A 16 -10.35 8.46 12.18
C ASP A 16 -9.93 7.01 11.94
N CYS A 17 -8.89 6.78 11.12
CA CYS A 17 -8.38 5.45 10.81
C CYS A 17 -7.31 4.98 11.80
N GLU A 18 -6.79 5.86 12.64
CA GLU A 18 -5.64 5.56 13.47
C GLU A 18 -5.85 4.38 14.43
N PRO A 19 -6.99 4.26 15.14
CA PRO A 19 -7.17 3.12 16.05
C PRO A 19 -7.09 1.77 15.35
N MET A 20 -7.70 1.65 14.17
CA MET A 20 -7.66 0.41 13.40
C MET A 20 -6.26 0.14 12.85
N ASP A 21 -5.61 1.17 12.33
CA ASP A 21 -4.26 1.01 11.78
C ASP A 21 -3.25 0.62 12.87
N ARG A 22 -3.36 1.22 14.07
CA ARG A 22 -2.53 0.83 15.20
C ARG A 22 -2.74 -0.63 15.59
N TRP A 23 -3.99 -1.08 15.58
CA TRP A 23 -4.32 -2.46 15.90
C TRP A 23 -3.70 -3.43 14.89
N ILE A 24 -3.79 -3.11 13.59
CA ILE A 24 -3.20 -3.92 12.53
C ILE A 24 -1.68 -3.99 12.67
N LEU A 25 -1.03 -2.85 12.88
CA LEU A 25 0.43 -2.78 13.02
C LEU A 25 0.92 -3.54 14.25
N ALA A 26 0.18 -3.46 15.35
CA ALA A 26 0.54 -4.19 16.57
C ALA A 26 0.52 -5.71 16.35
N GLY A 27 -0.36 -6.19 15.48
CA GLY A 27 -0.41 -7.61 15.13
C GLY A 27 0.75 -8.08 14.26
N ILE A 28 1.47 -7.16 13.60
CA ILE A 28 2.60 -7.49 12.75
C ILE A 28 3.89 -7.61 13.55
N GLY A 29 4.16 -6.63 14.42
CA GLY A 29 5.38 -6.62 15.21
C GLY A 29 5.83 -5.21 15.59
N PRO A 30 7.03 -5.06 16.21
CA PRO A 30 7.46 -3.79 16.78
C PRO A 30 7.83 -2.71 15.75
N LYS A 31 8.30 -3.07 14.57
CA LYS A 31 8.65 -2.10 13.52
C LYS A 31 8.26 -2.64 12.15
N PRO A 32 6.96 -2.69 11.85
CA PRO A 32 6.52 -3.23 10.58
C PRO A 32 6.95 -2.35 9.41
N ARG A 33 7.30 -2.99 8.30
CA ARG A 33 7.62 -2.29 7.05
C ARG A 33 6.34 -2.09 6.27
N VAL A 34 5.97 -0.83 6.07
CA VAL A 34 4.78 -0.45 5.31
C VAL A 34 5.20 0.15 3.98
N VAL A 35 4.67 -0.38 2.89
CA VAL A 35 4.93 0.15 1.56
C VAL A 35 3.63 0.71 1.00
N ILE A 36 3.64 1.99 0.64
CA ILE A 36 2.49 2.72 0.10
C ILE A 36 2.58 2.69 -1.42
N LEU A 37 1.50 2.29 -2.09
CA LEU A 37 1.38 2.39 -3.54
C LEU A 37 0.38 3.51 -3.86
N PRO A 38 0.84 4.68 -4.35
CA PRO A 38 -0.04 5.80 -4.70
C PRO A 38 -0.59 5.68 -6.12
N THR A 39 -0.70 4.48 -6.65
CA THR A 39 -1.05 4.20 -8.04
C THR A 39 -2.37 4.83 -8.46
N ALA A 40 -3.39 4.73 -7.63
CA ALA A 40 -4.71 5.31 -7.94
C ALA A 40 -4.69 6.83 -8.00
N ALA A 41 -3.73 7.48 -7.35
CA ALA A 41 -3.58 8.95 -7.35
C ALA A 41 -2.65 9.47 -8.45
N ALA A 42 -2.25 8.62 -9.40
CA ALA A 42 -1.23 8.96 -10.41
C ALA A 42 -1.57 10.19 -11.23
N ARG A 43 -2.86 10.44 -11.49
CA ARG A 43 -3.31 11.57 -12.31
C ARG A 43 -3.65 12.81 -11.50
N GLU A 44 -3.55 12.74 -10.18
CA GLU A 44 -3.81 13.87 -9.29
C GLU A 44 -2.49 14.38 -8.73
N ASN A 45 -2.07 13.83 -7.60
CA ASN A 45 -0.77 14.17 -7.01
C ASN A 45 -0.24 12.94 -6.27
N PRO A 46 0.39 11.99 -7.01
CA PRO A 46 0.87 10.76 -6.38
C PRO A 46 1.97 11.00 -5.37
N ALA A 47 2.81 12.02 -5.57
CA ALA A 47 3.88 12.34 -4.63
C ALA A 47 3.30 12.80 -3.28
N LEU A 48 2.23 13.60 -3.30
CA LEU A 48 1.57 14.04 -2.07
C LEU A 48 0.88 12.89 -1.35
N ALA A 49 0.18 12.03 -2.10
CA ALA A 49 -0.47 10.85 -1.52
C ALA A 49 0.56 9.94 -0.86
N ALA A 50 1.68 9.71 -1.52
CA ALA A 50 2.77 8.90 -1.00
C ALA A 50 3.37 9.52 0.26
N GLU A 51 3.65 10.81 0.24
CA GLU A 51 4.20 11.53 1.38
C GLU A 51 3.27 11.49 2.58
N ASN A 52 1.97 11.71 2.36
CA ASN A 52 0.99 11.65 3.44
C ASN A 52 0.95 10.27 4.09
N GLY A 53 0.96 9.22 3.28
CA GLY A 53 0.96 7.85 3.79
C GLY A 53 2.21 7.50 4.56
N VAL A 54 3.38 7.85 4.02
CA VAL A 54 4.66 7.59 4.69
C VAL A 54 4.73 8.34 6.02
N ARG A 55 4.35 9.60 6.03
CA ARG A 55 4.36 10.41 7.25
C ARG A 55 3.40 9.84 8.30
N TYR A 56 2.20 9.46 7.87
CA TYR A 56 1.18 8.90 8.75
C TYR A 56 1.67 7.62 9.44
N PHE A 57 2.16 6.65 8.67
CA PHE A 57 2.60 5.38 9.24
C PHE A 57 3.89 5.51 10.04
N ASN A 58 4.79 6.42 9.68
CA ASN A 58 5.98 6.68 10.48
C ASN A 58 5.61 7.23 11.86
N ARG A 59 4.55 8.03 11.97
CA ARG A 59 4.03 8.49 13.27
C ARG A 59 3.49 7.34 14.10
N LEU A 60 3.03 6.27 13.47
CA LEU A 60 2.54 5.08 14.15
C LEU A 60 3.66 4.08 14.46
N ALA A 61 4.90 4.51 14.37
CA ALA A 61 6.11 3.73 14.66
C ALA A 61 6.38 2.60 13.65
N ALA A 62 5.82 2.68 12.45
CA ALA A 62 6.17 1.79 11.35
C ALA A 62 7.37 2.35 10.58
N ARG A 63 7.97 1.52 9.73
CA ARG A 63 8.96 1.95 8.73
C ARG A 63 8.24 2.05 7.41
N ALA A 64 7.80 3.25 7.06
CA ALA A 64 7.01 3.46 5.85
C ALA A 64 7.87 4.00 4.71
N GLU A 65 7.66 3.45 3.53
CA GLU A 65 8.27 3.90 2.28
C GLU A 65 7.21 3.87 1.20
N ALA A 66 7.42 4.63 0.13
CA ALA A 66 6.52 4.64 -1.01
C ALA A 66 7.16 3.92 -2.19
N ALA A 67 6.41 3.02 -2.82
CA ALA A 67 6.76 2.47 -4.12
C ALA A 67 6.01 3.30 -5.17
N MET A 68 6.73 4.14 -5.90
CA MET A 68 6.15 5.11 -6.82
C MET A 68 5.69 4.44 -8.12
N ILE A 69 4.76 3.53 -7.99
CA ILE A 69 4.15 2.82 -9.10
C ILE A 69 2.95 3.63 -9.56
N VAL A 70 3.10 4.31 -10.69
CA VAL A 70 2.10 5.24 -11.21
C VAL A 70 1.66 4.89 -12.64
N ASP A 71 2.37 4.00 -13.30
CA ASP A 71 2.08 3.58 -14.67
C ASP A 71 2.63 2.16 -14.93
N SER A 72 2.40 1.66 -16.15
CA SER A 72 2.83 0.31 -16.52
C SER A 72 4.34 0.11 -16.45
N ALA A 73 5.11 1.15 -16.75
CA ALA A 73 6.56 1.08 -16.71
C ALA A 73 7.08 0.94 -15.28
N THR A 74 6.56 1.76 -14.36
CA THR A 74 6.97 1.69 -12.96
C THR A 74 6.49 0.41 -12.28
N ALA A 75 5.37 -0.15 -12.74
CA ALA A 75 4.86 -1.43 -12.23
C ALA A 75 5.77 -2.62 -12.56
N ARG A 76 6.77 -2.42 -13.41
CA ARG A 76 7.78 -3.45 -13.76
C ARG A 76 9.17 -3.12 -13.24
N ASP A 77 9.34 -1.97 -12.62
CA ASP A 77 10.65 -1.51 -12.16
C ASP A 77 11.11 -2.34 -10.95
N GLY A 78 12.27 -2.97 -11.09
CA GLY A 78 12.83 -3.84 -10.04
C GLY A 78 13.07 -3.14 -8.72
N LYS A 79 13.32 -1.83 -8.73
CA LYS A 79 13.49 -1.04 -7.52
C LYS A 79 12.24 -1.10 -6.64
N TRP A 80 11.06 -0.90 -7.24
CA TRP A 80 9.81 -0.94 -6.51
C TRP A 80 9.39 -2.37 -6.15
N LEU A 81 9.69 -3.33 -7.03
CA LEU A 81 9.42 -4.74 -6.74
C LEU A 81 10.17 -5.20 -5.49
N GLY A 82 11.41 -4.78 -5.32
CA GLY A 82 12.18 -5.09 -4.12
C GLY A 82 11.56 -4.56 -2.84
N LEU A 83 11.03 -3.34 -2.87
CA LEU A 83 10.32 -2.77 -1.73
C LEU A 83 9.08 -3.59 -1.38
N ILE A 84 8.28 -3.96 -2.38
CA ILE A 84 7.07 -4.75 -2.17
C ILE A 84 7.40 -6.11 -1.56
N GLN A 85 8.40 -6.78 -2.07
CA GLN A 85 8.78 -8.11 -1.61
C GLN A 85 9.21 -8.13 -0.14
N ASN A 86 9.75 -7.03 0.36
CA ASN A 86 10.22 -6.91 1.74
C ASN A 86 9.20 -6.25 2.67
N ALA A 87 8.02 -5.93 2.19
CA ALA A 87 6.98 -5.27 2.99
C ALA A 87 6.29 -6.26 3.92
N ASP A 88 5.94 -5.79 5.10
CA ASP A 88 5.05 -6.50 6.02
C ASP A 88 3.59 -6.13 5.78
N LEU A 89 3.35 -4.92 5.31
CA LEU A 89 2.04 -4.41 4.93
C LEU A 89 2.17 -3.61 3.64
N ILE A 90 1.32 -3.92 2.66
CA ILE A 90 1.24 -3.16 1.41
C ILE A 90 -0.08 -2.39 1.43
N TYR A 91 -0.02 -1.08 1.24
CA TYR A 91 -1.17 -0.20 1.31
C TYR A 91 -1.45 0.45 -0.04
N LEU A 92 -2.62 0.16 -0.61
CA LEU A 92 -3.08 0.76 -1.85
C LEU A 92 -3.90 2.02 -1.53
N ALA A 93 -3.33 3.18 -1.82
CA ALA A 93 -4.00 4.45 -1.58
C ALA A 93 -5.18 4.66 -2.54
N GLY A 94 -6.10 5.54 -2.17
CA GLY A 94 -7.27 5.86 -2.97
C GLY A 94 -6.97 6.78 -4.14
N GLY A 95 -7.96 6.95 -5.02
CA GLY A 95 -7.89 7.80 -6.21
C GLY A 95 -8.74 7.24 -7.33
N ASP A 96 -8.17 7.08 -8.52
CA ASP A 96 -8.88 6.57 -9.70
C ASP A 96 -8.83 5.02 -9.73
N PRO A 97 -9.97 4.33 -9.54
CA PRO A 97 -9.96 2.87 -9.53
C PRO A 97 -9.67 2.26 -10.90
N VAL A 98 -10.04 2.92 -11.99
CA VAL A 98 -9.77 2.41 -13.34
C VAL A 98 -8.28 2.44 -13.62
N HIS A 99 -7.61 3.54 -13.31
CA HIS A 99 -6.17 3.65 -13.50
C HIS A 99 -5.42 2.65 -12.62
N LEU A 100 -5.86 2.48 -11.38
CA LEU A 100 -5.27 1.50 -10.46
C LEU A 100 -5.35 0.10 -11.06
N LEU A 101 -6.53 -0.30 -11.52
CA LEU A 101 -6.75 -1.62 -12.11
C LEU A 101 -5.92 -1.82 -13.38
N ASP A 102 -5.93 -0.82 -14.29
CA ASP A 102 -5.21 -0.90 -15.55
C ASP A 102 -3.69 -0.99 -15.33
N THR A 103 -3.18 -0.28 -14.34
CA THR A 103 -1.75 -0.27 -14.03
C THR A 103 -1.29 -1.57 -13.41
N LEU A 104 -2.03 -2.09 -12.44
CA LEU A 104 -1.62 -3.28 -11.68
C LEU A 104 -2.02 -4.60 -12.33
N ARG A 105 -3.07 -4.61 -13.15
CA ARG A 105 -3.53 -5.86 -13.77
C ARG A 105 -2.38 -6.54 -14.52
N ASN A 106 -2.14 -7.81 -14.21
CA ASN A 106 -1.11 -8.64 -14.83
C ASN A 106 0.30 -8.02 -14.75
N SER A 107 0.55 -7.11 -13.80
CA SER A 107 1.86 -6.50 -13.62
C SER A 107 2.75 -7.32 -12.69
N ALA A 108 4.07 -7.14 -12.81
CA ALA A 108 5.03 -7.75 -11.88
C ALA A 108 4.81 -7.22 -10.45
N ALA A 109 4.44 -5.95 -10.30
CA ALA A 109 4.16 -5.36 -9.00
C ALA A 109 2.98 -6.04 -8.31
N TRP A 110 1.90 -6.31 -9.05
CA TRP A 110 0.75 -6.99 -8.48
C TRP A 110 1.06 -8.44 -8.11
N GLN A 111 1.84 -9.13 -8.96
CA GLN A 111 2.29 -10.48 -8.63
C GLN A 111 3.11 -10.51 -7.35
N ALA A 112 4.03 -9.56 -7.19
CA ALA A 112 4.83 -9.44 -5.97
C ALA A 112 3.95 -9.18 -4.74
N ALA A 113 2.94 -8.31 -4.87
CA ALA A 113 2.01 -8.01 -3.79
C ALA A 113 1.20 -9.25 -3.38
N LEU A 114 0.72 -10.02 -4.37
CA LEU A 114 -0.02 -11.24 -4.08
C LEU A 114 0.85 -12.29 -3.39
N GLU A 115 2.10 -12.42 -3.79
CA GLU A 115 3.02 -13.36 -3.16
C GLU A 115 3.30 -12.97 -1.69
N VAL A 116 3.45 -11.68 -1.42
CA VAL A 116 3.61 -11.16 -0.06
C VAL A 116 2.38 -11.50 0.77
N TRP A 117 1.19 -11.27 0.23
CA TRP A 117 -0.05 -11.59 0.91
C TRP A 117 -0.18 -13.10 1.19
N LYS A 118 0.13 -13.93 0.19
CA LYS A 118 0.06 -15.39 0.34
C LYS A 118 1.05 -15.91 1.37
N SER A 119 2.13 -15.19 1.64
CA SER A 119 3.12 -15.57 2.64
C SER A 119 2.68 -15.28 4.08
N GLY A 120 1.48 -14.73 4.27
CA GLY A 120 0.94 -14.44 5.60
C GLY A 120 0.98 -12.98 6.00
N ARG A 121 1.34 -12.09 5.07
CA ARG A 121 1.46 -10.65 5.36
C ARG A 121 0.16 -9.90 5.02
N VAL A 122 0.15 -8.60 5.24
CA VAL A 122 -1.06 -7.79 5.15
C VAL A 122 -1.12 -7.03 3.82
N LEU A 123 -2.28 -7.09 3.17
CA LEU A 123 -2.62 -6.27 2.02
C LEU A 123 -3.80 -5.39 2.40
N ALA A 124 -3.62 -4.08 2.35
CA ALA A 124 -4.63 -3.11 2.74
C ALA A 124 -4.93 -2.16 1.59
N GLY A 125 -6.14 -1.64 1.55
CA GLY A 125 -6.54 -0.66 0.55
C GLY A 125 -7.64 0.24 1.08
N SER A 126 -7.67 1.48 0.60
CA SER A 126 -8.67 2.47 0.98
C SER A 126 -9.37 3.01 -0.25
N SER A 127 -10.70 3.15 -0.19
CA SER A 127 -11.52 3.69 -1.28
C SER A 127 -11.22 2.96 -2.60
N ALA A 128 -10.64 3.64 -3.60
CA ALA A 128 -10.27 3.02 -4.87
C ALA A 128 -9.30 1.84 -4.67
N GLY A 129 -8.40 1.93 -3.70
CA GLY A 129 -7.47 0.85 -3.38
C GLY A 129 -8.16 -0.38 -2.80
N ALA A 130 -9.37 -0.22 -2.23
CA ALA A 130 -10.16 -1.32 -1.69
C ALA A 130 -10.97 -2.04 -2.76
N MET A 131 -11.12 -1.43 -3.91
CA MET A 131 -11.88 -2.02 -5.02
C MET A 131 -11.09 -3.13 -5.79
#